data_45ee2e140947bad0944011b55dfad12a
#
_entry.id   45ee2e140947bad0944011b55dfad12a
#
_cell.length_a   1.000
_cell.length_b   1.000
_cell.length_c   1.000
_cell.angle_alpha   90.00
_cell.angle_beta   90.00
_cell.angle_gamma   90.00
#
_symmetry.space_group_name_H-M   'P 1'
#
loop_
_entity.id
_entity.type
_entity.pdbx_description
1 polymer ?
#
loop_
_entity_poly.entity_id
_entity_poly.type
_entity_poly.pdbx_seq_one_letter_code
_entity_poly.pdbx_strand_id
1 'polypeptide(L)'
;MSYFVSGKRGFGRTLVAAVLIAALAACGGDKADKPSDVASEEGTIVTRSPADNVAARQRERRRQAAQAEAEQDFSYFRYRIDTSTEQPLACFVFSAPLDPEADYSPYVEFRPAFRPALSVEGRELCVGGLTFGSERSATLLSGLPAADGRTLKSEETVPIDFADRPPYVGFKGAGVILPREDADGLPIETVNVDEVEVTVARVNDRALAFKSISQGRTNAQGSYGYTWGEDNPDDVQETLFTGRMPIANEQNAPVISVFPLQDVVGPLEPGAYYVTVKDAADLSSAEQPPASSSRWIMMTDLAITAYEGGNGLDITLRSLQDGRPVPDTTVQLVARNNDILAEGRTNEVGRIAFDAPITNGQGNMEPKLILAYSAKGELAVLDLTRAPVDLSEYAVGGRRMSGDIDAYMYTERGIYRPGETVRLTALLRDHTGKAIEDRSGNLVIYRPNGLVAEKIRFDDPEGSAVVEGYELAKGASRGQWRATVEMDGVSGASGSVSFSVEDFVPQRIAVD
;
A
#
# COMPACT_ATOMS: atom_id res chain seq x y z
N MET A 1 -16.98 -13.53 50.80
CA MET A 1 -16.02 -13.88 51.86
C MET A 1 -14.67 -13.41 51.38
N SER A 2 -14.14 -12.40 52.05
CA SER A 2 -12.92 -11.64 51.73
C SER A 2 -11.65 -12.48 51.74
N TYR A 3 -10.67 -12.09 50.94
CA TYR A 3 -9.32 -11.79 51.43
C TYR A 3 -8.47 -11.04 50.41
N PHE A 4 -8.03 -9.86 50.85
CA PHE A 4 -7.01 -8.98 50.32
C PHE A 4 -5.61 -9.55 50.61
N VAL A 5 -4.64 -9.45 49.69
CA VAL A 5 -3.22 -9.28 50.06
C VAL A 5 -2.54 -8.33 49.06
N SER A 6 -2.03 -7.26 49.61
CA SER A 6 -1.18 -6.20 49.06
C SER A 6 0.29 -6.64 48.99
N GLY A 7 1.02 -6.22 47.98
CA GLY A 7 2.49 -6.34 47.93
C GLY A 7 3.10 -5.26 47.04
N LYS A 8 3.56 -4.17 47.71
CA LYS A 8 4.41 -3.10 47.13
C LYS A 8 5.87 -3.56 47.02
N ARG A 9 6.57 -3.04 46.01
CA ARG A 9 7.98 -2.56 45.88
C ARG A 9 8.48 -2.87 44.48
N GLY A 10 9.23 -2.03 43.76
CA GLY A 10 10.02 -0.87 44.12
C GLY A 10 10.62 -0.26 42.85
N PHE A 11 10.98 0.96 42.98
CA PHE A 11 11.60 1.87 42.01
C PHE A 11 12.89 1.35 41.36
N GLY A 12 13.08 1.63 40.05
CA GLY A 12 14.35 1.60 39.35
C GLY A 12 14.44 2.75 38.34
N ARG A 13 14.95 3.89 38.80
CA ARG A 13 15.34 5.02 37.96
C ARG A 13 16.65 4.69 37.26
N THR A 14 16.71 4.77 35.94
CA THR A 14 17.97 4.81 35.20
C THR A 14 18.17 6.23 34.67
N LEU A 15 19.22 6.88 35.18
CA LEU A 15 19.75 8.16 34.73
C LEU A 15 20.38 8.02 33.34
N VAL A 16 20.02 8.92 32.42
CA VAL A 16 20.80 9.18 31.20
C VAL A 16 21.66 10.41 31.47
N ALA A 17 22.97 10.20 31.49
CA ALA A 17 23.98 11.25 31.62
C ALA A 17 24.18 11.95 30.28
N ALA A 18 23.91 13.29 30.26
CA ALA A 18 24.30 14.17 29.19
C ALA A 18 25.75 14.64 29.42
N VAL A 19 26.64 14.39 28.46
CA VAL A 19 28.01 14.91 28.44
C VAL A 19 28.00 16.26 27.70
N LEU A 20 28.21 17.32 28.47
CA LEU A 20 28.53 18.68 27.98
C LEU A 20 30.05 18.77 27.81
N ILE A 21 30.52 19.07 26.59
CA ILE A 21 31.91 19.47 26.35
C ILE A 21 31.93 21.00 26.20
N ALA A 22 32.50 21.66 27.21
CA ALA A 22 32.82 23.08 27.18
C ALA A 22 34.20 23.26 26.52
N ALA A 23 34.30 24.08 25.47
CA ALA A 23 35.54 24.52 24.92
C ALA A 23 35.90 25.92 25.50
N LEU A 24 37.01 25.98 26.19
CA LEU A 24 37.62 27.19 26.72
C LEU A 24 38.31 28.01 25.62
N ALA A 25 37.99 29.28 25.56
CA ALA A 25 38.75 30.27 24.83
C ALA A 25 39.98 30.70 25.65
N ALA A 26 41.11 30.81 24.99
CA ALA A 26 42.28 31.50 25.52
C ALA A 26 42.69 32.61 24.56
N CYS A 27 42.63 33.85 25.07
CA CYS A 27 43.14 35.05 24.46
C CYS A 27 44.67 35.11 24.60
N GLY A 28 45.35 35.64 23.58
CA GLY A 28 46.75 36.08 23.67
C GLY A 28 47.06 36.98 22.50
N GLY A 29 47.30 38.24 22.80
CA GLY A 29 47.40 39.36 21.91
C GLY A 29 48.78 39.70 21.38
N ASP A 30 48.76 40.78 20.60
CA ASP A 30 49.82 41.72 20.20
C ASP A 30 50.79 41.37 19.05
N LYS A 31 50.72 42.04 17.93
CA LYS A 31 51.41 43.29 17.54
C LYS A 31 51.19 43.60 16.07
N ALA A 32 50.93 44.85 15.84
CA ALA A 32 50.86 45.49 14.51
C ALA A 32 52.25 45.59 13.87
N ASP A 33 52.30 45.39 12.54
CA ASP A 33 53.19 46.08 11.62
C ASP A 33 52.56 46.20 10.23
N LYS A 34 52.55 47.39 9.67
CA LYS A 34 52.12 47.79 8.31
C LYS A 34 53.39 48.19 7.53
N PRO A 35 53.28 48.48 6.21
CA PRO A 35 52.89 47.65 5.08
C PRO A 35 53.99 47.55 4.01
N SER A 36 53.91 46.65 3.06
CA SER A 36 54.62 46.78 1.78
C SER A 36 53.70 46.29 0.64
N ASP A 37 53.45 47.19 -0.28
CA ASP A 37 52.78 47.01 -1.56
C ASP A 37 53.42 45.90 -2.38
N VAL A 38 52.65 44.90 -2.81
CA VAL A 38 52.93 44.12 -4.01
C VAL A 38 51.63 43.83 -4.73
N ALA A 39 51.64 44.04 -6.02
CA ALA A 39 50.55 44.03 -7.00
C ALA A 39 49.61 42.84 -6.94
N SER A 40 48.32 43.16 -7.14
CA SER A 40 47.19 42.27 -7.29
C SER A 40 47.24 41.47 -8.59
N GLU A 41 47.31 40.15 -8.49
CA GLU A 41 46.67 39.25 -9.46
C GLU A 41 45.27 38.91 -8.96
N GLU A 42 44.24 39.26 -9.73
CA GLU A 42 42.87 38.92 -9.48
C GLU A 42 42.64 37.42 -9.61
N GLY A 43 42.78 36.69 -8.50
CA GLY A 43 42.33 35.32 -8.38
C GLY A 43 40.82 35.29 -8.05
N THR A 44 39.99 34.87 -9.00
CA THR A 44 38.55 34.65 -8.80
C THR A 44 38.33 33.59 -7.70
N ILE A 45 37.94 34.03 -6.51
CA ILE A 45 37.57 33.12 -5.42
C ILE A 45 36.20 32.54 -5.75
N VAL A 46 36.13 31.31 -6.27
CA VAL A 46 34.91 30.55 -6.42
C VAL A 46 34.52 29.97 -5.05
N THR A 47 33.68 30.64 -4.32
CA THR A 47 33.10 30.13 -3.09
C THR A 47 32.06 29.04 -3.43
N ARG A 48 32.45 27.77 -3.29
CA ARG A 48 31.51 26.65 -3.40
C ARG A 48 30.61 26.60 -2.18
N SER A 49 29.31 26.41 -2.41
CA SER A 49 28.35 26.28 -1.32
C SER A 49 28.63 25.01 -0.48
N PRO A 50 28.25 24.97 0.80
CA PRO A 50 28.35 23.75 1.63
C PRO A 50 27.65 22.53 1.00
N ALA A 51 26.55 22.73 0.26
CA ALA A 51 25.84 21.71 -0.46
C ALA A 51 26.65 21.10 -1.62
N ASP A 52 27.37 21.93 -2.36
CA ASP A 52 28.27 21.49 -3.46
C ASP A 52 29.41 20.62 -2.93
N ASN A 53 29.95 20.95 -1.75
CA ASN A 53 30.98 20.18 -1.09
C ASN A 53 30.49 18.81 -0.62
N VAL A 54 29.23 18.69 -0.15
CA VAL A 54 28.62 17.42 0.25
C VAL A 54 28.39 16.54 -0.98
N ALA A 55 27.85 17.11 -2.06
CA ALA A 55 27.64 16.39 -3.31
C ALA A 55 28.97 15.92 -3.95
N ALA A 56 29.99 16.74 -3.90
CA ALA A 56 31.32 16.37 -4.39
C ALA A 56 31.95 15.22 -3.59
N ARG A 57 31.84 15.25 -2.24
CA ARG A 57 32.30 14.16 -1.37
C ARG A 57 31.52 12.87 -1.58
N GLN A 58 30.20 12.95 -1.83
CA GLN A 58 29.40 11.78 -2.16
C GLN A 58 29.79 11.17 -3.50
N ARG A 59 30.04 12.00 -4.53
CA ARG A 59 30.54 11.53 -5.84
C ARG A 59 31.90 10.87 -5.73
N GLU A 60 32.79 11.45 -4.94
CA GLU A 60 34.13 10.89 -4.71
C GLU A 60 34.06 9.57 -3.97
N ARG A 61 33.24 9.44 -2.91
CA ARG A 61 33.03 8.18 -2.22
C ARG A 61 32.44 7.10 -3.14
N ARG A 62 31.50 7.48 -4.02
CA ARG A 62 30.94 6.55 -5.03
C ARG A 62 32.01 6.10 -6.03
N ARG A 63 32.89 7.01 -6.48
CA ARG A 63 34.02 6.67 -7.37
C ARG A 63 35.00 5.74 -6.69
N GLN A 64 35.39 6.03 -5.45
CA GLN A 64 36.29 5.18 -4.68
C GLN A 64 35.69 3.81 -4.39
N ALA A 65 34.39 3.73 -4.06
CA ALA A 65 33.70 2.47 -3.90
C ALA A 65 33.63 1.68 -5.22
N ALA A 66 33.33 2.33 -6.34
CA ALA A 66 33.32 1.70 -7.65
C ALA A 66 34.73 1.23 -8.10
N GLN A 67 35.77 1.96 -7.77
CA GLN A 67 37.14 1.54 -8.04
C GLN A 67 37.58 0.35 -7.19
N ALA A 68 37.25 0.37 -5.88
CA ALA A 68 37.52 -0.76 -5.00
C ALA A 68 36.73 -2.03 -5.42
N GLU A 69 35.52 -1.86 -5.92
CA GLU A 69 34.70 -2.96 -6.47
C GLU A 69 35.24 -3.49 -7.81
N ALA A 70 35.81 -2.62 -8.63
CA ALA A 70 36.47 -3.00 -9.90
C ALA A 70 37.82 -3.72 -9.69
N GLU A 71 38.50 -3.50 -8.57
CA GLU A 71 39.75 -4.18 -8.20
C GLU A 71 39.54 -5.57 -7.59
N GLN A 72 38.31 -5.87 -7.14
CA GLN A 72 37.97 -7.21 -6.60
C GLN A 72 37.78 -8.21 -7.73
N ASP A 73 38.29 -9.42 -7.53
CA ASP A 73 38.07 -10.52 -8.46
C ASP A 73 36.57 -10.83 -8.57
N PHE A 74 36.11 -11.11 -9.78
CA PHE A 74 34.75 -11.60 -9.98
C PHE A 74 34.61 -12.99 -9.38
N SER A 75 33.67 -13.14 -8.46
CA SER A 75 33.47 -14.36 -7.67
C SER A 75 32.02 -14.64 -7.40
N TYR A 76 31.69 -15.90 -7.17
CA TYR A 76 30.43 -16.36 -6.64
C TYR A 76 30.39 -16.16 -5.13
N PHE A 77 29.24 -15.72 -4.57
CA PHE A 77 29.08 -15.52 -3.13
C PHE A 77 28.23 -16.60 -2.46
N ARG A 78 27.04 -16.79 -3.00
CA ARG A 78 26.02 -17.67 -2.41
C ARG A 78 24.94 -17.95 -3.42
N TYR A 79 24.10 -18.93 -3.13
CA TYR A 79 22.81 -19.06 -3.80
C TYR A 79 21.66 -18.74 -2.83
N ARG A 80 20.52 -18.39 -3.38
CA ARG A 80 19.24 -18.31 -2.68
C ARG A 80 18.19 -19.10 -3.47
N ILE A 81 17.22 -19.64 -2.74
CA ILE A 81 16.05 -20.28 -3.33
C ILE A 81 14.90 -19.29 -3.26
N ASP A 82 14.22 -19.09 -4.39
CA ASP A 82 12.97 -18.35 -4.46
C ASP A 82 11.83 -19.34 -4.65
N THR A 83 10.96 -19.42 -3.63
CA THR A 83 9.79 -20.29 -3.58
C THR A 83 8.48 -19.52 -3.77
N SER A 84 8.54 -18.25 -4.14
CA SER A 84 7.36 -17.41 -4.34
C SER A 84 6.55 -17.75 -5.59
N THR A 85 7.15 -18.50 -6.50
CA THR A 85 6.55 -19.00 -7.76
C THR A 85 6.13 -20.47 -7.65
N GLU A 86 5.25 -20.93 -8.54
CA GLU A 86 4.82 -22.34 -8.58
C GLU A 86 5.99 -23.31 -8.80
N GLN A 87 7.04 -22.89 -9.51
CA GLN A 87 8.28 -23.61 -9.68
C GLN A 87 9.41 -22.88 -8.95
N PRO A 88 10.21 -23.59 -8.13
CA PRO A 88 11.29 -22.93 -7.40
C PRO A 88 12.38 -22.45 -8.37
N LEU A 89 12.99 -21.32 -8.01
CA LEU A 89 14.14 -20.75 -8.69
C LEU A 89 15.35 -20.84 -7.78
N ALA A 90 16.51 -21.27 -8.33
CA ALA A 90 17.80 -21.11 -7.64
C ALA A 90 18.56 -19.94 -8.27
N CYS A 91 18.83 -18.91 -7.48
CA CYS A 91 19.54 -17.72 -7.95
C CYS A 91 20.95 -17.67 -7.36
N PHE A 92 21.97 -17.73 -8.21
CA PHE A 92 23.39 -17.60 -7.83
C PHE A 92 23.77 -16.14 -7.80
N VAL A 93 24.27 -15.66 -6.67
CA VAL A 93 24.62 -14.27 -6.43
C VAL A 93 26.13 -14.07 -6.62
N PHE A 94 26.52 -13.10 -7.45
CA PHE A 94 27.90 -12.79 -7.80
C PHE A 94 28.37 -11.45 -7.23
N SER A 95 29.68 -11.24 -7.23
CA SER A 95 30.33 -10.00 -6.75
C SER A 95 30.11 -8.80 -7.66
N ALA A 96 29.77 -9.02 -8.94
CA ALA A 96 29.52 -7.96 -9.93
C ALA A 96 28.24 -8.24 -10.73
N PRO A 97 27.64 -7.23 -11.38
CA PRO A 97 26.50 -7.41 -12.27
C PRO A 97 26.82 -8.33 -13.45
N LEU A 98 25.80 -9.05 -13.89
CA LEU A 98 25.81 -9.90 -15.08
C LEU A 98 25.15 -9.17 -16.25
N ASP A 99 25.51 -9.55 -17.48
CA ASP A 99 24.89 -8.98 -18.68
C ASP A 99 23.56 -9.73 -18.97
N PRO A 100 22.40 -9.07 -18.95
CA PRO A 100 21.11 -9.72 -19.20
C PRO A 100 20.96 -10.25 -20.64
N GLU A 101 21.76 -9.78 -21.59
CA GLU A 101 21.74 -10.20 -22.99
C GLU A 101 22.70 -11.37 -23.29
N ALA A 102 23.57 -11.75 -22.33
CA ALA A 102 24.55 -12.82 -22.53
C ALA A 102 23.95 -14.21 -22.33
N ASP A 103 24.42 -15.20 -23.11
CA ASP A 103 24.10 -16.61 -22.93
C ASP A 103 25.04 -17.24 -21.89
N TYR A 104 24.47 -17.57 -20.72
CA TYR A 104 25.18 -18.24 -19.63
C TYR A 104 25.08 -19.78 -19.68
N SER A 105 24.31 -20.34 -20.61
CA SER A 105 24.14 -21.80 -20.71
C SER A 105 25.46 -22.58 -20.83
N PRO A 106 26.52 -22.09 -21.52
CA PRO A 106 27.78 -22.80 -21.60
C PRO A 106 28.59 -22.83 -20.32
N TYR A 107 28.21 -22.00 -19.32
CA TYR A 107 28.98 -21.79 -18.08
C TYR A 107 28.32 -22.43 -16.85
N VAL A 108 27.17 -23.13 -17.01
CA VAL A 108 26.49 -23.76 -15.87
C VAL A 108 26.15 -25.21 -16.23
N GLU A 109 26.68 -26.12 -15.46
CA GLU A 109 26.40 -27.57 -15.61
C GLU A 109 25.58 -28.05 -14.39
N PHE A 110 24.64 -28.96 -14.66
CA PHE A 110 23.79 -29.54 -13.62
C PHE A 110 23.96 -31.05 -13.54
N ARG A 111 23.93 -31.57 -12.32
CA ARG A 111 23.89 -33.01 -12.06
C ARG A 111 22.77 -33.36 -11.07
N PRO A 112 21.80 -34.21 -11.46
CA PRO A 112 21.57 -34.78 -12.80
C PRO A 112 21.33 -33.73 -13.88
N ALA A 113 21.73 -34.00 -15.10
CA ALA A 113 21.63 -33.08 -16.23
C ALA A 113 20.15 -32.76 -16.57
N PHE A 114 19.85 -31.48 -16.79
CA PHE A 114 18.59 -31.00 -17.33
C PHE A 114 18.82 -29.72 -18.14
N ARG A 115 17.79 -29.23 -18.84
CA ARG A 115 17.86 -27.95 -19.54
C ARG A 115 17.23 -26.84 -18.68
N PRO A 116 18.02 -25.98 -18.04
CA PRO A 116 17.52 -24.88 -17.23
C PRO A 116 16.94 -23.77 -18.11
N ALA A 117 15.96 -23.06 -17.58
CA ALA A 117 15.64 -21.72 -18.03
C ALA A 117 16.51 -20.75 -17.21
N LEU A 118 17.44 -20.04 -17.87
CA LEU A 118 18.32 -19.08 -17.23
C LEU A 118 17.76 -17.67 -17.39
N SER A 119 17.82 -16.89 -16.34
CA SER A 119 17.49 -15.47 -16.36
C SER A 119 18.48 -14.68 -15.50
N VAL A 120 18.73 -13.43 -15.86
CA VAL A 120 19.66 -12.55 -15.15
C VAL A 120 18.91 -11.38 -14.53
N GLU A 121 19.14 -11.13 -13.24
CA GLU A 121 18.63 -9.99 -12.53
C GLU A 121 19.76 -9.29 -11.74
N GLY A 122 20.33 -8.24 -12.33
CA GLY A 122 21.44 -7.50 -11.74
C GLY A 122 22.67 -8.37 -11.50
N ARG A 123 22.91 -8.82 -10.26
CA ARG A 123 24.04 -9.67 -9.87
C ARG A 123 23.66 -11.16 -9.73
N GLU A 124 22.47 -11.49 -10.09
CA GLU A 124 21.91 -12.83 -9.89
C GLU A 124 21.69 -13.55 -11.22
N LEU A 125 22.16 -14.81 -11.29
CA LEU A 125 21.82 -15.74 -12.34
C LEU A 125 20.81 -16.73 -11.77
N CYS A 126 19.55 -16.62 -12.19
CA CYS A 126 18.46 -17.45 -11.72
C CYS A 126 18.20 -18.62 -12.68
N VAL A 127 17.96 -19.77 -12.11
CA VAL A 127 17.77 -21.06 -12.79
C VAL A 127 16.36 -21.53 -12.51
N GLY A 128 15.54 -21.62 -13.55
CA GLY A 128 14.19 -22.17 -13.55
C GLY A 128 14.11 -23.60 -14.11
N GLY A 129 12.92 -24.21 -14.01
CA GLY A 129 12.69 -25.58 -14.43
C GLY A 129 13.12 -26.62 -13.39
N LEU A 130 13.28 -26.17 -12.14
CA LEU A 130 13.57 -27.02 -10.98
C LEU A 130 12.26 -27.50 -10.34
N THR A 131 12.33 -28.59 -9.60
CA THR A 131 11.19 -29.17 -8.90
C THR A 131 11.48 -29.27 -7.41
N PHE A 132 10.48 -29.00 -6.58
CA PHE A 132 10.58 -29.25 -5.13
C PHE A 132 10.87 -30.71 -4.83
N GLY A 133 11.49 -31.00 -3.68
CA GLY A 133 11.87 -32.34 -3.26
C GLY A 133 13.01 -32.94 -4.12
N SER A 134 13.76 -32.12 -4.87
CA SER A 134 14.87 -32.60 -5.70
C SER A 134 16.21 -32.06 -5.22
N GLU A 135 17.18 -32.96 -5.11
CA GLU A 135 18.57 -32.62 -4.87
C GLU A 135 19.33 -32.52 -6.21
N ARG A 136 20.08 -31.46 -6.41
CA ARG A 136 20.92 -31.25 -7.57
C ARG A 136 22.23 -30.58 -7.17
N SER A 137 23.22 -30.66 -8.04
CA SER A 137 24.40 -29.82 -7.96
C SER A 137 24.52 -28.98 -9.23
N ALA A 138 24.83 -27.72 -9.05
CA ALA A 138 25.21 -26.82 -10.15
C ALA A 138 26.71 -26.60 -10.08
N THR A 139 27.40 -26.69 -11.21
CA THR A 139 28.79 -26.31 -11.36
C THR A 139 28.85 -25.05 -12.20
N LEU A 140 29.30 -23.95 -11.61
CA LEU A 140 29.58 -22.69 -12.27
C LEU A 140 30.99 -22.78 -12.83
N LEU A 141 31.15 -22.79 -14.15
CA LEU A 141 32.44 -23.03 -14.79
C LEU A 141 33.31 -21.77 -14.78
N SER A 142 34.63 -21.99 -14.76
CA SER A 142 35.60 -20.90 -14.98
C SER A 142 35.38 -20.24 -16.33
N GLY A 143 35.57 -18.93 -16.40
CA GLY A 143 35.31 -18.15 -17.62
C GLY A 143 33.90 -17.55 -17.71
N LEU A 144 32.97 -17.85 -16.76
CA LEU A 144 31.64 -17.21 -16.68
C LEU A 144 31.84 -15.68 -16.64
N PRO A 145 31.26 -14.90 -17.60
CA PRO A 145 31.54 -13.47 -17.72
C PRO A 145 30.61 -12.63 -16.83
N ALA A 146 31.17 -11.54 -16.29
CA ALA A 146 30.41 -10.42 -15.73
C ALA A 146 30.18 -9.35 -16.81
N ALA A 147 29.23 -8.44 -16.57
CA ALA A 147 28.90 -7.33 -17.49
C ALA A 147 30.10 -6.39 -17.77
N ASP A 148 31.05 -6.31 -16.85
CA ASP A 148 32.25 -5.48 -16.97
C ASP A 148 33.42 -6.19 -17.66
N GLY A 149 33.26 -7.41 -18.15
CA GLY A 149 34.25 -8.22 -18.87
C GLY A 149 35.18 -9.03 -17.96
N ARG A 150 35.05 -8.95 -16.62
CA ARG A 150 35.72 -9.88 -15.69
C ARG A 150 35.12 -11.27 -15.84
N THR A 151 35.88 -12.28 -15.49
CA THR A 151 35.43 -13.67 -15.57
C THR A 151 35.68 -14.43 -14.26
N LEU A 152 34.84 -15.43 -13.98
CA LEU A 152 35.03 -16.36 -12.85
C LEU A 152 36.33 -17.13 -13.04
N LYS A 153 37.24 -17.06 -12.07
CA LYS A 153 38.60 -17.64 -12.19
C LYS A 153 38.64 -19.13 -11.96
N SER A 154 37.83 -19.62 -11.05
CA SER A 154 37.76 -21.05 -10.69
C SER A 154 36.33 -21.56 -10.83
N GLU A 155 36.18 -22.84 -11.12
CA GLU A 155 34.88 -23.47 -11.06
C GLU A 155 34.40 -23.60 -9.63
N GLU A 156 33.08 -23.46 -9.42
CA GLU A 156 32.42 -23.58 -8.14
C GLU A 156 31.26 -24.58 -8.25
N THR A 157 31.31 -25.65 -7.46
CA THR A 157 30.20 -26.62 -7.39
C THR A 157 29.34 -26.33 -6.17
N VAL A 158 28.08 -26.06 -6.41
CA VAL A 158 27.09 -25.65 -5.41
C VAL A 158 26.04 -26.76 -5.29
N PRO A 159 25.88 -27.40 -4.14
CA PRO A 159 24.75 -28.29 -3.90
C PRO A 159 23.48 -27.44 -3.81
N ILE A 160 22.44 -27.83 -4.53
CA ILE A 160 21.13 -27.19 -4.49
C ILE A 160 20.15 -28.24 -3.98
N ASP A 161 19.67 -28.01 -2.77
CA ASP A 161 18.65 -28.84 -2.14
C ASP A 161 17.33 -28.06 -2.14
N PHE A 162 16.34 -28.55 -2.89
CA PHE A 162 14.98 -28.08 -2.82
C PHE A 162 14.21 -29.01 -1.88
N ALA A 163 14.11 -28.61 -0.63
CA ALA A 163 13.19 -29.26 0.30
C ALA A 163 11.77 -29.30 -0.28
N ASP A 164 10.93 -30.15 0.27
CA ASP A 164 9.51 -30.15 -0.05
C ASP A 164 8.90 -28.79 0.26
N ARG A 165 7.86 -28.42 -0.45
CA ARG A 165 7.10 -27.22 -0.11
C ARG A 165 6.56 -27.32 1.30
N PRO A 166 6.61 -26.24 2.09
CA PRO A 166 5.98 -26.28 3.41
C PRO A 166 4.48 -26.57 3.26
N PRO A 167 3.85 -27.24 4.23
CA PRO A 167 2.42 -27.43 4.24
C PRO A 167 1.69 -26.10 4.11
N TYR A 168 0.69 -26.07 3.26
CA TYR A 168 -0.12 -24.87 3.01
C TYR A 168 -1.61 -25.22 3.05
N VAL A 169 -2.40 -24.35 3.66
CA VAL A 169 -3.86 -24.41 3.66
C VAL A 169 -4.40 -23.01 3.37
N GLY A 170 -5.27 -22.90 2.38
CA GLY A 170 -5.87 -21.63 1.97
C GLY A 170 -7.24 -21.81 1.34
N PHE A 171 -7.94 -20.71 1.13
CA PHE A 171 -9.18 -20.70 0.37
C PHE A 171 -8.93 -20.19 -1.04
N LYS A 172 -9.47 -20.84 -2.06
CA LYS A 172 -9.40 -20.35 -3.43
C LYS A 172 -10.40 -19.24 -3.68
N GLY A 173 -9.97 -18.19 -4.40
CA GLY A 173 -10.81 -17.02 -4.71
C GLY A 173 -10.91 -16.00 -3.56
N ALA A 174 -11.44 -14.81 -3.87
CA ALA A 174 -11.54 -13.68 -2.93
C ALA A 174 -12.98 -13.41 -2.42
N GLY A 175 -13.97 -14.21 -2.84
CA GLY A 175 -15.38 -14.01 -2.50
C GLY A 175 -15.64 -14.18 -1.00
N VAL A 176 -16.40 -13.23 -0.42
CA VAL A 176 -16.88 -13.27 0.96
C VAL A 176 -18.40 -13.57 1.00
N ILE A 177 -19.11 -13.26 -0.08
CA ILE A 177 -20.56 -13.47 -0.18
C ILE A 177 -20.80 -14.82 -0.86
N LEU A 178 -21.61 -15.65 -0.22
CA LEU A 178 -22.09 -16.91 -0.75
C LEU A 178 -23.59 -16.80 -0.99
N PRO A 179 -24.07 -16.76 -2.23
CA PRO A 179 -25.49 -16.77 -2.54
C PRO A 179 -26.14 -18.07 -2.07
N ARG A 180 -27.36 -18.00 -1.54
CA ARG A 180 -28.03 -19.16 -0.93
C ARG A 180 -28.27 -20.32 -1.90
N GLU A 181 -28.51 -20.02 -3.18
CA GLU A 181 -28.87 -21.03 -4.18
C GLU A 181 -27.66 -21.71 -4.85
N ASP A 182 -26.46 -21.06 -4.80
CA ASP A 182 -25.25 -21.55 -5.46
C ASP A 182 -24.14 -21.94 -4.47
N ALA A 183 -24.50 -22.23 -3.22
CA ALA A 183 -23.52 -22.52 -2.18
C ALA A 183 -23.11 -24.01 -2.17
N ASP A 184 -22.67 -24.56 -3.32
CA ASP A 184 -22.27 -25.95 -3.46
C ASP A 184 -21.08 -26.35 -2.57
N GLY A 185 -20.30 -25.41 -2.10
CA GLY A 185 -19.20 -25.65 -1.18
C GLY A 185 -18.11 -24.58 -1.22
N LEU A 186 -17.10 -24.78 -0.37
CA LEU A 186 -15.96 -23.89 -0.22
C LEU A 186 -14.71 -24.50 -0.85
N PRO A 187 -14.14 -23.91 -1.88
CA PRO A 187 -12.89 -24.39 -2.46
C PRO A 187 -11.71 -24.08 -1.54
N ILE A 188 -11.04 -25.15 -1.08
CA ILE A 188 -9.87 -25.13 -0.23
C ILE A 188 -8.68 -25.54 -1.07
N GLU A 189 -7.61 -24.77 -1.04
CA GLU A 189 -6.35 -25.07 -1.69
C GLU A 189 -5.34 -25.53 -0.64
N THR A 190 -4.74 -26.69 -0.88
CA THR A 190 -3.75 -27.27 0.03
C THR A 190 -2.49 -27.68 -0.74
N VAL A 191 -1.36 -27.71 -0.04
CA VAL A 191 -0.09 -28.27 -0.52
C VAL A 191 0.49 -29.12 0.59
N ASN A 192 0.87 -30.35 0.31
CA ASN A 192 1.49 -31.29 1.27
C ASN A 192 0.67 -31.45 2.56
N VAL A 193 -0.64 -31.53 2.44
CA VAL A 193 -1.59 -31.77 3.53
C VAL A 193 -2.49 -32.94 3.16
N ASP A 194 -2.55 -33.96 4.02
CA ASP A 194 -3.35 -35.17 3.79
C ASP A 194 -4.76 -35.09 4.33
N GLU A 195 -4.98 -34.28 5.37
CA GLU A 195 -6.27 -34.11 6.01
C GLU A 195 -6.36 -32.69 6.60
N VAL A 196 -7.51 -32.05 6.48
CA VAL A 196 -7.79 -30.76 7.10
C VAL A 196 -8.89 -30.89 8.16
N GLU A 197 -8.77 -30.14 9.25
CA GLU A 197 -9.84 -29.89 10.20
C GLU A 197 -10.56 -28.60 9.79
N VAL A 198 -11.87 -28.69 9.61
CA VAL A 198 -12.72 -27.56 9.23
C VAL A 198 -13.65 -27.22 10.39
N THR A 199 -13.63 -25.97 10.81
CA THR A 199 -14.56 -25.41 11.80
C THR A 199 -15.40 -24.34 11.15
N VAL A 200 -16.73 -24.46 11.30
CA VAL A 200 -17.70 -23.46 10.84
C VAL A 200 -18.40 -22.87 12.06
N ALA A 201 -18.34 -21.56 12.21
CA ALA A 201 -18.98 -20.85 13.30
C ALA A 201 -19.88 -19.73 12.76
N ARG A 202 -21.07 -19.57 13.35
CA ARG A 202 -21.94 -18.41 13.14
C ARG A 202 -21.48 -17.27 14.02
N VAL A 203 -21.40 -16.07 13.46
CA VAL A 203 -20.95 -14.89 14.20
C VAL A 203 -22.12 -13.96 14.45
N ASN A 204 -22.24 -13.49 15.69
CA ASN A 204 -23.24 -12.51 16.06
C ASN A 204 -23.02 -11.20 15.28
N ASP A 205 -24.08 -10.64 14.73
CA ASP A 205 -24.05 -9.39 13.94
C ASP A 205 -23.44 -8.23 14.70
N ARG A 206 -23.69 -8.12 16.01
CA ARG A 206 -23.12 -7.10 16.89
C ARG A 206 -21.60 -7.25 17.08
N ALA A 207 -21.06 -8.45 16.92
CA ALA A 207 -19.62 -8.68 16.98
C ALA A 207 -18.88 -8.23 15.72
N LEU A 208 -19.58 -8.03 14.60
CA LEU A 208 -18.99 -7.68 13.32
C LEU A 208 -18.29 -6.30 13.34
N ALA A 209 -18.75 -5.38 14.20
CA ALA A 209 -18.10 -4.08 14.36
C ALA A 209 -16.71 -4.18 15.02
N PHE A 210 -16.51 -5.14 15.91
CA PHE A 210 -15.24 -5.36 16.60
C PHE A 210 -14.29 -6.26 15.80
N LYS A 211 -14.84 -7.30 15.19
CA LYS A 211 -14.06 -8.16 14.29
C LYS A 211 -14.03 -7.51 12.92
N SER A 212 -12.87 -7.04 12.52
CA SER A 212 -12.70 -6.53 11.17
C SER A 212 -13.01 -7.64 10.17
N ILE A 213 -14.13 -7.52 9.44
CA ILE A 213 -14.43 -8.34 8.26
C ILE A 213 -13.29 -8.21 7.25
N SER A 214 -12.50 -7.14 7.38
CA SER A 214 -11.27 -6.89 6.63
C SER A 214 -10.13 -7.88 6.91
N GLN A 215 -10.20 -8.67 7.96
CA GLN A 215 -9.27 -9.79 8.19
C GLN A 215 -9.62 -11.05 7.38
N GLY A 216 -10.45 -10.96 6.37
CA GLY A 216 -10.42 -11.88 5.24
C GLY A 216 -9.10 -11.74 4.46
N ARG A 217 -7.99 -11.61 5.17
CA ARG A 217 -6.69 -12.00 4.67
C ARG A 217 -6.75 -13.51 4.53
N THR A 218 -7.03 -13.96 3.34
CA THR A 218 -6.28 -15.11 2.88
C THR A 218 -4.85 -14.75 3.21
N ASN A 219 -4.25 -15.37 4.21
CA ASN A 219 -2.80 -15.47 4.28
C ASN A 219 -2.41 -16.26 3.03
N ALA A 220 -2.41 -15.55 1.89
CA ALA A 220 -2.03 -16.10 0.60
C ALA A 220 -0.53 -16.44 0.53
N GLN A 221 0.16 -16.14 1.60
CA GLN A 221 1.47 -16.67 1.95
C GLN A 221 1.25 -17.34 3.29
N GLY A 222 1.57 -18.62 3.42
CA GLY A 222 1.58 -19.37 4.65
C GLY A 222 2.29 -18.59 5.76
N SER A 223 1.66 -17.54 6.19
CA SER A 223 2.15 -16.64 7.20
C SER A 223 1.74 -17.25 8.51
N TYR A 224 2.71 -17.63 9.29
CA TYR A 224 2.62 -17.87 10.71
C TYR A 224 2.04 -16.62 11.38
N GLY A 225 0.72 -16.45 11.28
CA GLY A 225 0.00 -15.35 11.89
C GLY A 225 -0.31 -15.68 13.33
N TYR A 226 0.56 -15.29 14.23
CA TYR A 226 0.13 -15.03 15.60
C TYR A 226 -0.89 -13.90 15.52
N THR A 227 -2.16 -14.22 15.66
CA THR A 227 -3.18 -13.25 16.03
C THR A 227 -2.97 -12.92 17.50
N TRP A 228 -2.28 -11.83 17.77
CA TRP A 228 -2.25 -11.22 19.09
C TRP A 228 -3.64 -10.62 19.34
N GLY A 229 -4.40 -11.25 20.21
CA GLY A 229 -5.72 -10.85 20.64
C GLY A 229 -6.52 -12.09 20.95
N GLU A 230 -6.33 -12.62 22.16
CA GLU A 230 -7.20 -13.61 22.78
C GLU A 230 -8.56 -12.97 23.13
N ASP A 231 -9.31 -12.53 22.14
CA ASP A 231 -10.74 -12.52 22.30
C ASP A 231 -11.17 -13.98 22.15
N ASN A 232 -11.64 -14.58 23.24
CA ASN A 232 -12.14 -15.95 23.23
C ASN A 232 -13.17 -16.04 22.08
N PRO A 233 -12.89 -16.80 21.00
CA PRO A 233 -13.82 -16.88 19.88
C PRO A 233 -15.23 -17.30 20.31
N ASP A 234 -15.36 -18.05 21.39
CA ASP A 234 -16.62 -18.55 21.91
C ASP A 234 -17.53 -17.45 22.49
N ASP A 235 -17.01 -16.25 22.81
CA ASP A 235 -17.84 -15.15 23.33
C ASP A 235 -18.69 -14.44 22.25
N VAL A 236 -18.32 -14.59 20.98
CA VAL A 236 -18.90 -13.83 19.86
C VAL A 236 -19.37 -14.70 18.70
N GLN A 237 -19.14 -15.99 18.75
CA GLN A 237 -19.50 -16.95 17.71
C GLN A 237 -20.05 -18.26 18.31
N GLU A 238 -20.96 -18.87 17.58
CA GLU A 238 -21.51 -20.19 17.86
C GLU A 238 -20.89 -21.20 16.89
N THR A 239 -20.15 -22.18 17.41
CA THR A 239 -19.60 -23.24 16.57
C THR A 239 -20.73 -24.18 16.14
N LEU A 240 -20.98 -24.23 14.83
CA LEU A 240 -22.02 -25.10 14.24
C LEU A 240 -21.45 -26.46 13.85
N PHE A 241 -20.19 -26.51 13.46
CA PHE A 241 -19.54 -27.72 12.96
C PHE A 241 -18.04 -27.69 13.23
N THR A 242 -17.50 -28.84 13.61
CA THR A 242 -16.07 -29.15 13.57
C THR A 242 -15.91 -30.58 13.07
N GLY A 243 -15.13 -30.78 12.06
CA GLY A 243 -14.91 -32.08 11.46
C GLY A 243 -13.65 -32.15 10.60
N ARG A 244 -13.32 -33.35 10.14
CA ARG A 244 -12.13 -33.58 9.33
C ARG A 244 -12.53 -34.00 7.92
N MET A 245 -11.74 -33.54 6.94
CA MET A 245 -11.90 -33.86 5.54
C MET A 245 -10.58 -34.36 4.98
N PRO A 246 -10.53 -35.58 4.44
CA PRO A 246 -9.35 -36.09 3.76
C PRO A 246 -9.11 -35.33 2.46
N ILE A 247 -7.84 -35.11 2.12
CA ILE A 247 -7.39 -34.43 0.91
C ILE A 247 -6.68 -35.45 0.02
N ALA A 248 -7.01 -35.45 -1.26
CA ALA A 248 -6.27 -36.22 -2.25
C ALA A 248 -4.92 -35.53 -2.56
N ASN A 249 -4.01 -35.55 -1.57
CA ASN A 249 -2.75 -34.84 -1.61
C ASN A 249 -1.88 -35.33 -2.78
N GLU A 250 -1.25 -34.37 -3.46
CA GLU A 250 -0.18 -34.58 -4.44
C GLU A 250 1.06 -33.85 -3.95
N GLN A 251 2.16 -34.58 -3.78
CA GLN A 251 3.37 -34.03 -3.18
C GLN A 251 3.89 -32.80 -3.96
N ASN A 252 4.09 -31.70 -3.26
CA ASN A 252 4.59 -30.43 -3.79
C ASN A 252 3.68 -29.73 -4.81
N ALA A 253 2.48 -30.25 -5.05
CA ALA A 253 1.51 -29.68 -5.97
C ALA A 253 0.33 -29.05 -5.20
N PRO A 254 -0.24 -27.94 -5.69
CA PRO A 254 -1.48 -27.41 -5.13
C PRO A 254 -2.66 -28.29 -5.49
N VAL A 255 -3.44 -28.68 -4.51
CA VAL A 255 -4.68 -29.46 -4.67
C VAL A 255 -5.86 -28.60 -4.25
N ILE A 256 -6.91 -28.55 -5.08
CA ILE A 256 -8.16 -27.88 -4.75
C ILE A 256 -9.21 -28.91 -4.39
N SER A 257 -9.69 -28.85 -3.15
CA SER A 257 -10.78 -29.70 -2.64
C SER A 257 -11.97 -28.81 -2.28
N VAL A 258 -13.17 -29.28 -2.55
CA VAL A 258 -14.39 -28.53 -2.21
C VAL A 258 -14.96 -29.09 -0.91
N PHE A 259 -15.02 -28.25 0.14
CA PHE A 259 -15.72 -28.60 1.36
C PHE A 259 -17.24 -28.44 1.15
N PRO A 260 -18.04 -29.50 1.24
CA PRO A 260 -19.46 -29.49 0.92
C PRO A 260 -20.26 -28.85 2.09
N LEU A 261 -20.20 -27.51 2.19
CA LEU A 261 -20.70 -26.76 3.34
C LEU A 261 -22.14 -27.08 3.70
N GLN A 262 -23.06 -27.05 2.74
CA GLN A 262 -24.48 -27.31 2.99
C GLN A 262 -24.81 -28.78 3.31
N ASP A 263 -24.09 -29.72 2.69
CA ASP A 263 -24.31 -31.14 2.94
C ASP A 263 -23.86 -31.55 4.34
N VAL A 264 -22.82 -30.87 4.87
CA VAL A 264 -22.20 -31.25 6.15
C VAL A 264 -22.81 -30.45 7.32
N VAL A 265 -23.01 -29.14 7.14
CA VAL A 265 -23.51 -28.25 8.18
C VAL A 265 -25.05 -28.16 8.17
N GLY A 266 -25.64 -28.49 7.03
CA GLY A 266 -27.07 -28.29 6.76
C GLY A 266 -27.35 -26.90 6.16
N PRO A 267 -28.65 -26.60 5.90
CA PRO A 267 -29.02 -25.31 5.34
C PRO A 267 -28.63 -24.19 6.31
N LEU A 268 -27.71 -23.33 5.86
CA LEU A 268 -27.31 -22.17 6.65
C LEU A 268 -28.39 -21.09 6.58
N GLU A 269 -28.70 -20.50 7.72
CA GLU A 269 -29.53 -19.30 7.78
C GLU A 269 -28.77 -18.07 7.27
N PRO A 270 -29.49 -17.03 6.82
CA PRO A 270 -28.83 -15.75 6.50
C PRO A 270 -28.01 -15.22 7.67
N GLY A 271 -26.80 -14.75 7.40
CA GLY A 271 -25.91 -14.24 8.43
C GLY A 271 -24.43 -14.32 8.09
N ALA A 272 -23.62 -13.95 9.06
CA ALA A 272 -22.18 -13.99 8.98
C ALA A 272 -21.62 -15.27 9.59
N TYR A 273 -20.69 -15.91 8.87
CA TYR A 273 -20.02 -17.13 9.30
C TYR A 273 -18.52 -16.94 9.24
N TYR A 274 -17.82 -17.61 10.12
CA TYR A 274 -16.36 -17.68 10.14
C TYR A 274 -15.94 -19.13 9.97
N VAL A 275 -15.24 -19.40 8.88
CA VAL A 275 -14.74 -20.74 8.56
C VAL A 275 -13.25 -20.77 8.73
N THR A 276 -12.77 -21.69 9.56
CA THR A 276 -11.36 -21.98 9.77
C THR A 276 -11.04 -23.35 9.22
N VAL A 277 -9.96 -23.42 8.46
CA VAL A 277 -9.39 -24.66 7.94
C VAL A 277 -7.95 -24.75 8.41
N LYS A 278 -7.57 -25.85 9.02
CA LYS A 278 -6.21 -26.11 9.46
C LYS A 278 -5.75 -27.51 9.07
N ASP A 279 -4.46 -27.69 8.90
CA ASP A 279 -3.83 -28.99 8.76
C ASP A 279 -4.16 -29.83 10.00
N ALA A 280 -4.74 -31.02 9.79
CA ALA A 280 -5.14 -31.93 10.86
C ALA A 280 -3.99 -32.82 11.36
N ALA A 281 -2.78 -32.68 10.81
CA ALA A 281 -1.63 -33.42 11.29
C ALA A 281 -1.35 -33.10 12.76
N ASP A 282 -0.95 -34.12 13.53
CA ASP A 282 -0.55 -33.95 14.91
C ASP A 282 0.86 -33.33 14.96
N LEU A 283 0.91 -32.01 15.03
CA LEU A 283 2.15 -31.23 15.14
C LEU A 283 2.46 -30.83 16.58
N SER A 284 1.94 -31.56 17.58
CA SER A 284 2.16 -31.27 19.00
C SER A 284 3.65 -31.21 19.40
N SER A 285 4.53 -31.82 18.60
CA SER A 285 6.00 -31.81 18.78
C SER A 285 6.72 -30.85 17.79
N ALA A 286 6.01 -30.19 16.91
CA ALA A 286 6.60 -29.29 15.92
C ALA A 286 6.92 -27.92 16.52
N GLU A 287 8.02 -27.32 16.10
CA GLU A 287 8.39 -25.95 16.48
C GLU A 287 7.46 -24.89 15.89
N GLN A 288 6.62 -25.25 14.93
CA GLN A 288 5.76 -24.34 14.17
C GLN A 288 4.29 -24.79 14.27
N PRO A 289 3.34 -23.83 14.36
CA PRO A 289 1.93 -24.15 14.37
C PRO A 289 1.51 -24.76 13.01
N PRO A 290 0.43 -25.59 12.98
CA PRO A 290 -0.09 -26.15 11.74
C PRO A 290 -0.51 -25.08 10.75
N ALA A 291 -0.34 -25.34 9.46
CA ALA A 291 -0.84 -24.48 8.41
C ALA A 291 -2.34 -24.26 8.57
N SER A 292 -2.79 -23.03 8.55
CA SER A 292 -4.19 -22.71 8.75
C SER A 292 -4.60 -21.47 7.98
N SER A 293 -5.89 -21.41 7.66
CA SER A 293 -6.50 -20.25 7.01
C SER A 293 -7.93 -20.06 7.54
N SER A 294 -8.38 -18.83 7.61
CA SER A 294 -9.73 -18.51 8.02
C SER A 294 -10.37 -17.53 7.04
N ARG A 295 -11.69 -17.67 6.85
CA ARG A 295 -12.45 -16.81 5.95
C ARG A 295 -13.80 -16.44 6.55
N TRP A 296 -14.18 -15.17 6.34
CA TRP A 296 -15.54 -14.72 6.52
C TRP A 296 -16.41 -15.14 5.34
N ILE A 297 -17.63 -15.58 5.64
CA ILE A 297 -18.65 -15.91 4.66
C ILE A 297 -19.93 -15.21 5.09
N MET A 298 -20.53 -14.51 4.14
CA MET A 298 -21.82 -13.90 4.31
C MET A 298 -22.85 -14.69 3.50
N MET A 299 -23.76 -15.38 4.19
CA MET A 299 -24.91 -16.05 3.57
C MET A 299 -26.03 -15.04 3.45
N THR A 300 -26.30 -14.57 2.25
CA THR A 300 -27.33 -13.55 2.01
C THR A 300 -27.72 -13.47 0.55
N ASP A 301 -28.96 -13.05 0.30
CA ASP A 301 -29.43 -12.61 -1.02
C ASP A 301 -29.30 -11.09 -1.21
N LEU A 302 -28.81 -10.34 -0.22
CA LEU A 302 -28.71 -8.89 -0.29
C LEU A 302 -27.36 -8.42 -0.80
N ALA A 303 -27.34 -7.61 -1.85
CA ALA A 303 -26.20 -6.82 -2.30
C ALA A 303 -26.31 -5.38 -1.77
N ILE A 304 -25.27 -4.89 -1.11
CA ILE A 304 -25.15 -3.49 -0.67
C ILE A 304 -24.17 -2.78 -1.60
N THR A 305 -24.62 -1.66 -2.18
CA THR A 305 -23.75 -0.71 -2.85
C THR A 305 -23.85 0.62 -2.13
N ALA A 306 -22.69 1.19 -1.74
CA ALA A 306 -22.62 2.47 -1.05
C ALA A 306 -21.77 3.46 -1.85
N TYR A 307 -22.24 4.71 -1.91
CA TYR A 307 -21.54 5.83 -2.51
C TYR A 307 -21.34 6.90 -1.44
N GLU A 308 -20.09 7.17 -1.10
CA GLU A 308 -19.73 8.23 -0.16
C GLU A 308 -19.36 9.50 -0.93
N GLY A 309 -19.93 10.62 -0.51
CA GLY A 309 -19.68 11.91 -1.12
C GLY A 309 -19.77 13.06 -0.13
N GLY A 310 -19.57 14.30 -0.60
CA GLY A 310 -19.67 15.50 0.24
C GLY A 310 -21.05 15.71 0.90
N ASN A 311 -22.12 15.09 0.37
CA ASN A 311 -23.48 15.15 0.91
C ASN A 311 -23.79 14.02 1.92
N GLY A 312 -22.88 13.09 2.11
CA GLY A 312 -23.07 11.93 2.99
C GLY A 312 -22.93 10.60 2.25
N LEU A 313 -23.70 9.62 2.67
CA LEU A 313 -23.64 8.24 2.23
C LEU A 313 -24.97 7.83 1.57
N ASP A 314 -24.89 7.42 0.31
CA ASP A 314 -26.02 6.92 -0.46
C ASP A 314 -25.92 5.39 -0.59
N ILE A 315 -26.94 4.68 -0.19
CA ILE A 315 -26.93 3.21 -0.10
C ILE A 315 -28.05 2.65 -0.97
N THR A 316 -27.73 1.64 -1.76
CA THR A 316 -28.70 0.90 -2.57
C THR A 316 -28.63 -0.58 -2.26
N LEU A 317 -29.78 -1.20 -2.04
CA LEU A 317 -29.93 -2.64 -1.81
C LEU A 317 -30.62 -3.30 -2.99
N ARG A 318 -30.05 -4.42 -3.42
CA ARG A 318 -30.58 -5.27 -4.49
C ARG A 318 -30.51 -6.74 -4.08
N SER A 319 -31.43 -7.56 -4.61
CA SER A 319 -31.32 -9.01 -4.55
C SER A 319 -30.17 -9.49 -5.44
N LEU A 320 -29.35 -10.40 -4.94
CA LEU A 320 -28.31 -11.08 -5.71
C LEU A 320 -28.91 -12.07 -6.72
N GLN A 321 -30.09 -12.61 -6.42
CA GLN A 321 -30.74 -13.61 -7.24
C GLN A 321 -31.29 -13.02 -8.55
N ASP A 322 -31.95 -11.86 -8.50
CA ASP A 322 -32.67 -11.30 -9.64
C ASP A 322 -32.34 -9.83 -9.96
N GLY A 323 -31.46 -9.21 -9.16
CA GLY A 323 -31.01 -7.83 -9.33
C GLY A 323 -32.08 -6.77 -9.00
N ARG A 324 -33.25 -7.17 -8.50
CA ARG A 324 -34.34 -6.25 -8.17
C ARG A 324 -34.05 -5.45 -6.92
N PRO A 325 -34.56 -4.20 -6.84
CA PRO A 325 -34.51 -3.42 -5.60
C PRO A 325 -35.16 -4.14 -4.45
N VAL A 326 -34.58 -4.05 -3.23
CA VAL A 326 -35.17 -4.58 -2.00
C VAL A 326 -35.65 -3.43 -1.13
N PRO A 327 -36.97 -3.12 -1.15
CA PRO A 327 -37.54 -2.07 -0.33
C PRO A 327 -37.77 -2.52 1.12
N ASP A 328 -38.12 -1.57 1.98
CA ASP A 328 -38.52 -1.77 3.40
C ASP A 328 -37.48 -2.57 4.21
N THR A 329 -36.22 -2.44 3.85
CA THR A 329 -35.09 -3.07 4.53
C THR A 329 -34.49 -2.10 5.54
N THR A 330 -34.38 -2.51 6.81
CA THR A 330 -33.72 -1.70 7.84
C THR A 330 -32.22 -1.62 7.57
N VAL A 331 -31.68 -0.40 7.49
CA VAL A 331 -30.27 -0.14 7.29
C VAL A 331 -29.74 0.64 8.48
N GLN A 332 -28.67 0.14 9.09
CA GLN A 332 -27.97 0.76 10.20
C GLN A 332 -26.57 1.18 9.76
N LEU A 333 -26.20 2.42 10.06
CA LEU A 333 -24.82 2.91 9.98
C LEU A 333 -24.18 2.77 11.34
N VAL A 334 -23.13 1.97 11.44
CA VAL A 334 -22.50 1.59 12.73
C VAL A 334 -21.09 2.15 12.81
N ALA A 335 -20.77 2.77 13.94
CA ALA A 335 -19.46 3.33 14.25
C ALA A 335 -18.44 2.25 14.68
N ARG A 336 -17.19 2.63 14.77
CA ARG A 336 -16.08 1.78 15.26
C ARG A 336 -16.29 1.26 16.70
N ASN A 337 -16.96 2.03 17.55
CA ASN A 337 -17.31 1.64 18.92
C ASN A 337 -18.61 0.84 19.02
N ASN A 338 -19.19 0.42 17.87
CA ASN A 338 -20.45 -0.32 17.76
C ASN A 338 -21.73 0.49 18.09
N ASP A 339 -21.65 1.80 18.19
CA ASP A 339 -22.84 2.66 18.29
C ASP A 339 -23.53 2.75 16.93
N ILE A 340 -24.86 2.77 16.94
CA ILE A 340 -25.68 3.03 15.75
C ILE A 340 -25.71 4.55 15.56
N LEU A 341 -25.03 5.03 14.50
CA LEU A 341 -24.99 6.44 14.14
C LEU A 341 -26.30 6.91 13.51
N ALA A 342 -26.89 6.04 12.70
CA ALA A 342 -28.17 6.28 12.04
C ALA A 342 -28.85 4.96 11.69
N GLU A 343 -30.18 5.01 11.62
CA GLU A 343 -31.03 3.90 11.18
C GLU A 343 -32.16 4.44 10.31
N GLY A 344 -32.53 3.66 9.30
CA GLY A 344 -33.68 3.97 8.46
C GLY A 344 -34.05 2.79 7.57
N ARG A 345 -35.03 3.00 6.67
CA ARG A 345 -35.52 1.97 5.77
C ARG A 345 -35.35 2.37 4.32
N THR A 346 -35.06 1.39 3.47
CA THR A 346 -34.99 1.61 2.03
C THR A 346 -36.38 1.91 1.45
N ASN A 347 -36.42 2.80 0.48
CA ASN A 347 -37.60 3.16 -0.30
C ASN A 347 -37.95 2.08 -1.35
N GLU A 348 -38.98 2.33 -2.17
CA GLU A 348 -39.48 1.41 -3.21
C GLU A 348 -38.41 1.02 -4.26
N VAL A 349 -37.40 1.86 -4.46
CA VAL A 349 -36.28 1.57 -5.36
C VAL A 349 -35.05 1.00 -4.61
N GLY A 350 -35.21 0.56 -3.38
CA GLY A 350 -34.17 -0.05 -2.58
C GLY A 350 -33.09 0.93 -2.10
N ARG A 351 -33.38 2.25 -2.02
CA ARG A 351 -32.40 3.29 -1.71
C ARG A 351 -32.66 3.94 -0.36
N ILE A 352 -31.60 4.25 0.36
CA ILE A 352 -31.58 5.13 1.55
C ILE A 352 -30.34 6.01 1.51
N ALA A 353 -30.43 7.21 2.09
CA ALA A 353 -29.29 8.12 2.24
C ALA A 353 -29.16 8.59 3.68
N PHE A 354 -27.89 8.77 4.13
CA PHE A 354 -27.53 9.37 5.39
C PHE A 354 -26.73 10.65 5.14
N ASP A 355 -27.13 11.76 5.77
CA ASP A 355 -26.54 13.09 5.56
C ASP A 355 -25.11 13.19 6.08
N ALA A 356 -24.30 14.05 5.46
CA ALA A 356 -22.90 14.26 5.76
C ALA A 356 -22.53 14.49 7.26
N PRO A 357 -23.31 15.20 8.10
CA PRO A 357 -22.97 15.35 9.51
C PRO A 357 -22.87 14.02 10.26
N ILE A 358 -23.66 13.03 9.85
CA ILE A 358 -23.68 11.69 10.48
C ILE A 358 -22.48 10.85 10.01
N THR A 359 -22.05 11.05 8.75
CA THR A 359 -20.99 10.28 8.13
C THR A 359 -19.59 10.84 8.40
N ASN A 360 -19.48 12.05 8.94
CA ASN A 360 -18.21 12.75 9.24
C ASN A 360 -17.69 12.51 10.66
N GLY A 361 -18.12 11.45 11.34
CA GLY A 361 -17.61 11.07 12.67
C GLY A 361 -16.10 10.83 12.67
N GLN A 362 -15.45 11.09 13.81
CA GLN A 362 -14.00 10.88 13.97
C GLN A 362 -13.69 9.94 15.13
N GLY A 363 -12.56 9.24 15.04
CA GLY A 363 -12.10 8.33 16.08
C GLY A 363 -13.06 7.16 16.28
N ASN A 364 -13.58 6.97 17.51
CA ASN A 364 -14.50 5.87 17.82
C ASN A 364 -15.89 6.02 17.17
N MET A 365 -16.27 7.25 16.82
CA MET A 365 -17.54 7.57 16.15
C MET A 365 -17.43 7.60 14.62
N GLU A 366 -16.27 7.24 14.06
CA GLU A 366 -16.09 7.10 12.62
C GLU A 366 -16.98 5.96 12.10
N PRO A 367 -17.75 6.18 11.02
CA PRO A 367 -18.55 5.12 10.38
C PRO A 367 -17.67 3.95 9.97
N LYS A 368 -18.10 2.75 10.31
CA LYS A 368 -17.33 1.54 10.03
C LYS A 368 -18.11 0.52 9.20
N LEU A 369 -19.34 0.25 9.56
CA LEU A 369 -20.16 -0.78 8.91
C LEU A 369 -21.51 -0.23 8.49
N ILE A 370 -22.02 -0.78 7.39
CA ILE A 370 -23.44 -0.77 7.05
C ILE A 370 -23.97 -2.17 7.34
N LEU A 371 -25.01 -2.25 8.16
CA LEU A 371 -25.79 -3.48 8.40
C LEU A 371 -27.16 -3.31 7.76
N ALA A 372 -27.60 -4.30 6.98
CA ALA A 372 -28.92 -4.28 6.34
C ALA A 372 -29.72 -5.54 6.73
N TYR A 373 -30.93 -5.34 7.25
CA TYR A 373 -31.83 -6.39 7.71
C TYR A 373 -33.12 -6.35 6.93
N SER A 374 -33.39 -7.36 6.10
CA SER A 374 -34.65 -7.43 5.37
C SER A 374 -35.77 -8.04 6.21
N ALA A 375 -37.01 -7.77 5.82
CA ALA A 375 -38.20 -8.41 6.43
C ALA A 375 -38.20 -9.93 6.27
N LYS A 376 -37.43 -10.50 5.37
CA LYS A 376 -37.28 -11.95 5.15
C LYS A 376 -36.16 -12.57 6.00
N GLY A 377 -35.58 -11.82 6.94
CA GLY A 377 -34.50 -12.28 7.81
C GLY A 377 -33.11 -12.29 7.16
N GLU A 378 -32.94 -11.72 5.96
CA GLU A 378 -31.63 -11.57 5.35
C GLU A 378 -30.80 -10.53 6.09
N LEU A 379 -29.51 -10.81 6.26
CA LEU A 379 -28.51 -9.90 6.78
C LEU A 379 -27.43 -9.67 5.72
N ALA A 380 -27.13 -8.42 5.43
CA ALA A 380 -25.95 -8.06 4.67
C ALA A 380 -25.09 -7.04 5.40
N VAL A 381 -23.80 -7.08 5.18
CA VAL A 381 -22.80 -6.22 5.84
C VAL A 381 -21.83 -5.65 4.81
N LEU A 382 -21.59 -4.35 4.90
CA LEU A 382 -20.54 -3.69 4.12
C LEU A 382 -19.57 -2.97 5.07
N ASP A 383 -18.29 -3.30 4.99
CA ASP A 383 -17.20 -2.64 5.73
C ASP A 383 -16.74 -1.40 4.95
N LEU A 384 -17.02 -0.22 5.50
CA LEU A 384 -16.66 1.08 4.91
C LEU A 384 -15.16 1.40 5.02
N THR A 385 -14.42 0.67 5.85
CA THR A 385 -12.97 0.86 6.02
C THR A 385 -12.15 0.16 4.94
N ARG A 386 -12.79 -0.67 4.11
CA ARG A 386 -12.13 -1.31 2.97
C ARG A 386 -11.92 -0.30 1.85
N ALA A 387 -10.83 -0.51 1.10
CA ALA A 387 -10.60 0.28 -0.09
C ALA A 387 -11.83 0.17 -1.03
N PRO A 388 -12.35 1.28 -1.53
CA PRO A 388 -13.38 1.25 -2.55
C PRO A 388 -12.89 0.48 -3.78
N VAL A 389 -13.80 0.12 -4.67
CA VAL A 389 -13.45 -0.49 -5.96
C VAL A 389 -12.40 0.39 -6.63
N ASP A 390 -11.27 -0.18 -7.00
CA ASP A 390 -10.23 0.54 -7.70
C ASP A 390 -10.68 0.87 -9.11
N LEU A 391 -11.02 2.13 -9.30
CA LEU A 391 -11.43 2.69 -10.59
C LEU A 391 -10.29 3.49 -11.24
N SER A 392 -9.06 3.37 -10.76
CA SER A 392 -7.91 4.14 -11.24
C SER A 392 -7.64 3.94 -12.74
N GLU A 393 -7.89 2.74 -13.27
CA GLU A 393 -7.78 2.45 -14.70
C GLU A 393 -8.77 3.24 -15.56
N TYR A 394 -9.89 3.67 -14.99
CA TYR A 394 -10.92 4.43 -15.70
C TYR A 394 -10.78 5.94 -15.56
N ALA A 395 -9.72 6.42 -14.90
CA ALA A 395 -9.44 7.83 -14.65
C ALA A 395 -10.63 8.59 -13.99
N VAL A 396 -11.47 7.88 -13.23
CA VAL A 396 -12.64 8.44 -12.54
C VAL A 396 -12.34 8.88 -11.12
N GLY A 397 -11.06 8.86 -10.71
CA GLY A 397 -10.62 9.09 -9.35
C GLY A 397 -10.93 10.45 -8.76
N GLY A 398 -11.43 11.39 -9.55
CA GLY A 398 -11.84 12.71 -9.10
C GLY A 398 -10.87 13.37 -8.11
N ARG A 399 -10.97 14.66 -7.94
CA ARG A 399 -10.29 15.38 -6.88
C ARG A 399 -11.20 15.46 -5.64
N ARG A 400 -10.69 15.18 -4.45
CA ARG A 400 -11.43 15.47 -3.21
C ARG A 400 -11.76 16.96 -3.16
N MET A 401 -13.00 17.27 -2.84
CA MET A 401 -13.39 18.67 -2.61
C MET A 401 -12.69 19.21 -1.38
N SER A 402 -12.26 20.47 -1.44
CA SER A 402 -11.50 21.13 -0.38
C SER A 402 -12.37 21.62 0.78
N GLY A 403 -13.58 21.11 0.97
CA GLY A 403 -14.54 21.56 1.96
C GLY A 403 -15.78 22.21 1.33
N ASP A 404 -16.38 23.18 2.02
CA ASP A 404 -17.63 23.83 1.57
C ASP A 404 -17.46 24.64 0.29
N ILE A 405 -16.24 25.11 0.01
CA ILE A 405 -15.88 25.87 -1.19
C ILE A 405 -14.72 25.16 -1.89
N ASP A 406 -14.91 24.85 -3.15
CA ASP A 406 -13.92 24.29 -4.04
C ASP A 406 -13.54 25.27 -5.14
N ALA A 407 -12.25 25.46 -5.39
CA ALA A 407 -11.73 26.27 -6.48
C ALA A 407 -11.03 25.39 -7.51
N TYR A 408 -11.67 25.18 -8.67
CA TYR A 408 -11.02 24.53 -9.79
C TYR A 408 -10.12 25.53 -10.52
N MET A 409 -8.80 25.29 -10.46
CA MET A 409 -7.80 26.20 -11.00
C MET A 409 -7.09 25.64 -12.23
N TYR A 410 -6.82 26.50 -13.20
CA TYR A 410 -6.01 26.17 -14.37
C TYR A 410 -5.28 27.40 -14.91
N THR A 411 -4.27 27.15 -15.74
CA THR A 411 -3.51 28.13 -16.52
C THR A 411 -3.70 27.84 -18.01
N GLU A 412 -3.52 28.85 -18.88
CA GLU A 412 -3.63 28.63 -20.33
C GLU A 412 -2.50 27.75 -20.88
N ARG A 413 -1.38 27.62 -20.16
CA ARG A 413 -0.23 26.77 -20.50
C ARG A 413 0.35 26.15 -19.22
N GLY A 414 1.01 25.01 -19.36
CA GLY A 414 1.73 24.37 -18.25
C GLY A 414 3.17 24.90 -18.06
N ILE A 415 3.76 25.59 -19.06
CA ILE A 415 5.13 26.05 -19.07
C ILE A 415 5.21 27.49 -19.59
N TYR A 416 6.01 28.33 -18.90
CA TYR A 416 6.24 29.75 -19.19
C TYR A 416 7.73 30.07 -19.18
N ARG A 417 8.08 31.17 -19.86
CA ARG A 417 9.42 31.78 -19.77
C ARG A 417 9.42 32.93 -18.76
N PRO A 418 10.57 33.25 -18.15
CA PRO A 418 10.71 34.47 -17.41
C PRO A 418 10.36 35.70 -18.29
N GLY A 419 9.58 36.63 -17.72
CA GLY A 419 9.07 37.79 -18.41
C GLY A 419 7.74 37.59 -19.16
N GLU A 420 7.17 36.37 -19.17
CA GLU A 420 5.84 36.12 -19.70
C GLU A 420 4.74 36.31 -18.64
N THR A 421 3.53 36.51 -19.07
CA THR A 421 2.35 36.61 -18.21
C THR A 421 1.69 35.25 -18.08
N VAL A 422 1.53 34.77 -16.85
CA VAL A 422 0.76 33.58 -16.51
C VAL A 422 -0.70 34.02 -16.32
N ARG A 423 -1.62 33.47 -17.11
CA ARG A 423 -3.05 33.72 -16.95
C ARG A 423 -3.63 32.60 -16.08
N LEU A 424 -4.11 32.98 -14.90
CA LEU A 424 -4.67 32.11 -13.89
C LEU A 424 -6.19 32.24 -13.90
N THR A 425 -6.88 31.13 -13.97
CA THR A 425 -8.33 31.07 -13.81
C THR A 425 -8.69 30.15 -12.67
N ALA A 426 -9.59 30.59 -11.79
CA ALA A 426 -10.15 29.78 -10.73
C ALA A 426 -11.67 29.85 -10.77
N LEU A 427 -12.35 28.72 -10.90
CA LEU A 427 -13.80 28.60 -10.86
C LEU A 427 -14.22 28.19 -9.44
N LEU A 428 -14.98 29.04 -8.76
CA LEU A 428 -15.44 28.79 -7.40
C LEU A 428 -16.77 28.04 -7.43
N ARG A 429 -16.84 26.94 -6.68
CA ARG A 429 -18.01 26.06 -6.62
C ARG A 429 -18.29 25.64 -5.17
N ASP A 430 -19.57 25.46 -4.85
CA ASP A 430 -19.99 24.79 -3.62
C ASP A 430 -19.88 23.27 -3.73
N HIS A 431 -20.16 22.57 -2.65
CA HIS A 431 -20.14 21.12 -2.60
C HIS A 431 -21.13 20.43 -3.57
N THR A 432 -22.09 21.18 -4.14
CA THR A 432 -23.03 20.67 -5.15
C THR A 432 -22.57 20.98 -6.58
N GLY A 433 -21.45 21.67 -6.74
CA GLY A 433 -20.92 22.12 -8.05
C GLY A 433 -21.53 23.40 -8.57
N LYS A 434 -22.38 24.10 -7.80
CA LYS A 434 -22.96 25.39 -8.18
C LYS A 434 -21.96 26.52 -8.01
N ALA A 435 -22.10 27.54 -8.84
CA ALA A 435 -21.35 28.79 -8.70
C ALA A 435 -21.65 29.47 -7.35
N ILE A 436 -20.61 30.00 -6.72
CA ILE A 436 -20.70 30.70 -5.44
C ILE A 436 -20.60 32.18 -5.71
N GLU A 437 -21.60 32.94 -5.27
CA GLU A 437 -21.66 34.42 -5.38
C GLU A 437 -21.32 35.05 -4.04
N ASP A 438 -21.07 36.37 -4.03
CA ASP A 438 -20.80 37.17 -2.82
C ASP A 438 -19.65 36.66 -1.94
N ARG A 439 -18.57 36.18 -2.54
CA ARG A 439 -17.39 35.66 -1.83
C ARG A 439 -16.12 36.38 -2.23
N SER A 440 -15.26 36.57 -1.22
CA SER A 440 -13.98 37.23 -1.35
C SER A 440 -12.85 36.31 -0.93
N GLY A 441 -11.64 36.58 -1.45
CA GLY A 441 -10.49 35.77 -1.14
C GLY A 441 -9.20 36.33 -1.73
N ASN A 442 -8.18 35.52 -1.75
CA ASN A 442 -6.89 35.86 -2.29
C ASN A 442 -6.38 34.78 -3.22
N LEU A 443 -5.85 35.15 -4.36
CA LEU A 443 -5.01 34.33 -5.21
C LEU A 443 -3.56 34.52 -4.73
N VAL A 444 -2.95 33.45 -4.23
CA VAL A 444 -1.58 33.48 -3.68
C VAL A 444 -0.64 32.70 -4.58
N ILE A 445 0.43 33.35 -5.06
CA ILE A 445 1.39 32.77 -5.98
C ILE A 445 2.69 32.49 -5.22
N TYR A 446 3.18 31.26 -5.35
CA TYR A 446 4.40 30.77 -4.68
C TYR A 446 5.50 30.47 -5.67
N ARG A 447 6.72 30.88 -5.31
CA ARG A 447 7.96 30.54 -6.01
C ARG A 447 8.34 29.07 -5.77
N PRO A 448 9.26 28.49 -6.56
CA PRO A 448 9.75 27.13 -6.37
C PRO A 448 10.33 26.83 -4.98
N ASN A 449 10.82 27.84 -4.27
CA ASN A 449 11.32 27.73 -2.90
C ASN A 449 10.22 27.82 -1.81
N GLY A 450 8.94 27.90 -2.20
CA GLY A 450 7.81 27.98 -1.30
C GLY A 450 7.49 29.39 -0.75
N LEU A 451 8.29 30.40 -1.08
CA LEU A 451 8.02 31.77 -0.67
C LEU A 451 6.92 32.41 -1.52
N VAL A 452 6.07 33.22 -0.90
CA VAL A 452 5.04 33.98 -1.60
C VAL A 452 5.71 34.97 -2.57
N ALA A 453 5.32 34.92 -3.83
CA ALA A 453 5.71 35.86 -4.84
C ALA A 453 4.75 37.07 -4.88
N GLU A 454 3.44 36.77 -4.84
CA GLU A 454 2.39 37.78 -4.87
C GLU A 454 1.12 37.25 -4.21
N LYS A 455 0.29 38.18 -3.71
CA LYS A 455 -1.04 37.93 -3.16
C LYS A 455 -2.00 38.93 -3.74
N ILE A 456 -2.89 38.44 -4.60
CA ILE A 456 -3.87 39.26 -5.34
C ILE A 456 -5.22 39.08 -4.67
N ARG A 457 -5.79 40.19 -4.20
CA ARG A 457 -7.13 40.22 -3.61
C ARG A 457 -8.19 40.20 -4.70
N PHE A 458 -9.23 39.40 -4.51
CA PHE A 458 -10.45 39.48 -5.31
C PHE A 458 -11.67 39.57 -4.40
N ASP A 459 -12.67 40.33 -4.85
CA ASP A 459 -13.92 40.54 -4.14
C ASP A 459 -15.05 40.28 -5.13
N ASP A 460 -15.96 39.35 -4.78
CA ASP A 460 -17.17 38.99 -5.54
C ASP A 460 -16.91 38.83 -7.06
N PRO A 461 -16.16 37.85 -7.50
CA PRO A 461 -15.79 37.70 -8.88
C PRO A 461 -17.01 37.36 -9.77
N GLU A 462 -17.17 38.06 -10.88
CA GLU A 462 -18.28 37.89 -11.80
C GLU A 462 -18.40 36.43 -12.28
N GLY A 463 -19.59 35.83 -12.14
CA GLY A 463 -19.86 34.44 -12.49
C GLY A 463 -19.08 33.42 -11.70
N SER A 464 -18.59 33.80 -10.49
CA SER A 464 -17.76 32.97 -9.63
C SER A 464 -16.45 32.50 -10.28
N ALA A 465 -15.90 33.31 -11.18
CA ALA A 465 -14.64 33.04 -11.87
C ALA A 465 -13.62 34.15 -11.56
N VAL A 466 -12.54 33.79 -10.88
CA VAL A 466 -11.37 34.65 -10.68
C VAL A 466 -10.46 34.47 -11.90
N VAL A 467 -10.20 35.57 -12.63
CA VAL A 467 -9.33 35.57 -13.82
C VAL A 467 -8.27 36.65 -13.64
N GLU A 468 -7.02 36.22 -13.45
CA GLU A 468 -5.90 37.10 -13.14
C GLU A 468 -4.69 36.82 -14.03
N GLY A 469 -3.93 37.89 -14.34
CA GLY A 469 -2.66 37.82 -15.05
C GLY A 469 -1.50 38.15 -14.13
N TYR A 470 -0.57 37.20 -13.95
CA TYR A 470 0.64 37.42 -13.19
C TYR A 470 1.86 37.55 -14.10
N GLU A 471 2.53 38.72 -14.08
CA GLU A 471 3.74 38.94 -14.85
C GLU A 471 4.97 38.36 -14.17
N LEU A 472 5.58 37.34 -14.78
CA LEU A 472 6.85 36.81 -14.33
C LEU A 472 7.97 37.82 -14.55
N ALA A 473 8.72 38.13 -13.51
CA ALA A 473 9.92 38.95 -13.65
C ALA A 473 10.90 38.31 -14.66
N LYS A 474 11.68 39.12 -15.41
CA LYS A 474 12.71 38.60 -16.32
C LYS A 474 13.75 37.70 -15.61
N GLY A 475 13.98 37.94 -14.32
CA GLY A 475 14.83 37.11 -13.45
C GLY A 475 14.06 36.07 -12.62
N ALA A 476 12.82 35.71 -12.99
CA ALA A 476 12.04 34.74 -12.24
C ALA A 476 12.78 33.40 -12.07
N SER A 477 12.70 32.84 -10.90
CA SER A 477 13.31 31.54 -10.57
C SER A 477 12.74 30.44 -11.47
N ARG A 478 13.64 29.61 -12.07
CA ARG A 478 13.24 28.42 -12.83
C ARG A 478 12.77 27.34 -11.88
N GLY A 479 11.86 26.50 -12.35
CA GLY A 479 11.28 25.40 -11.62
C GLY A 479 9.75 25.49 -11.49
N GLN A 480 9.21 24.68 -10.62
CA GLN A 480 7.76 24.55 -10.44
C GLN A 480 7.21 25.64 -9.50
N TRP A 481 6.36 26.48 -10.04
CA TRP A 481 5.60 27.48 -9.32
C TRP A 481 4.20 26.91 -8.97
N ARG A 482 3.56 27.48 -7.96
CA ARG A 482 2.24 27.09 -7.53
C ARG A 482 1.39 28.33 -7.25
N ALA A 483 0.13 28.30 -7.65
CA ALA A 483 -0.86 29.26 -7.24
C ALA A 483 -1.95 28.58 -6.43
N THR A 484 -2.50 29.26 -5.40
CA THR A 484 -3.60 28.77 -4.55
C THR A 484 -4.68 29.84 -4.45
N VAL A 485 -5.92 29.40 -4.25
CA VAL A 485 -7.02 30.28 -3.83
C VAL A 485 -7.29 30.07 -2.36
N GLU A 486 -7.24 31.15 -1.57
CA GLU A 486 -7.57 31.20 -0.16
C GLU A 486 -8.82 32.04 0.03
N MET A 487 -9.92 31.42 0.44
CA MET A 487 -11.20 32.10 0.66
C MET A 487 -11.27 32.71 2.07
N ASP A 488 -11.93 33.85 2.20
CA ASP A 488 -12.15 34.47 3.50
C ASP A 488 -13.04 33.61 4.38
N GLY A 489 -12.59 33.39 5.62
CA GLY A 489 -13.32 32.57 6.60
C GLY A 489 -13.18 31.06 6.41
N VAL A 490 -12.40 30.59 5.42
CA VAL A 490 -12.11 29.18 5.18
C VAL A 490 -10.67 28.90 5.53
N SER A 491 -10.42 27.84 6.30
CA SER A 491 -9.06 27.43 6.65
C SER A 491 -8.40 26.67 5.49
N GLY A 492 -7.20 27.13 5.09
CA GLY A 492 -6.42 26.51 4.04
C GLY A 492 -6.81 26.96 2.62
N ALA A 493 -6.22 26.32 1.62
CA ALA A 493 -6.46 26.63 0.22
C ALA A 493 -7.67 25.85 -0.30
N SER A 494 -8.62 26.56 -0.92
CA SER A 494 -9.78 25.96 -1.59
C SER A 494 -9.45 25.32 -2.95
N GLY A 495 -8.30 25.63 -3.53
CA GLY A 495 -7.80 25.06 -4.77
C GLY A 495 -6.35 25.42 -5.05
N SER A 496 -5.72 24.69 -5.96
CA SER A 496 -4.34 24.97 -6.37
C SER A 496 -4.07 24.53 -7.82
N VAL A 497 -3.11 25.20 -8.46
CA VAL A 497 -2.56 24.84 -9.76
C VAL A 497 -1.05 25.02 -9.72
N SER A 498 -0.32 24.16 -10.45
CA SER A 498 1.12 24.28 -10.62
C SER A 498 1.46 24.53 -12.09
N PHE A 499 2.50 25.32 -12.33
CA PHE A 499 3.08 25.59 -13.65
C PHE A 499 4.60 25.66 -13.57
N SER A 500 5.28 25.35 -14.67
CA SER A 500 6.73 25.42 -14.76
C SER A 500 7.20 26.75 -15.36
N VAL A 501 8.28 27.29 -14.82
CA VAL A 501 9.02 28.41 -15.42
C VAL A 501 10.39 27.91 -15.87
N GLU A 502 10.63 27.94 -17.19
CA GLU A 502 11.82 27.35 -17.79
C GLU A 502 12.34 28.18 -18.99
N ASP A 503 13.63 28.04 -19.27
CA ASP A 503 14.22 28.56 -20.50
C ASP A 503 14.08 27.47 -21.58
N PHE A 504 12.97 27.43 -22.29
CA PHE A 504 12.81 26.48 -23.38
C PHE A 504 12.89 27.16 -24.74
N VAL A 505 13.49 26.48 -25.69
CA VAL A 505 13.46 26.86 -27.09
C VAL A 505 12.46 25.93 -27.79
N PRO A 506 11.42 26.47 -28.47
CA PRO A 506 10.52 25.61 -29.22
C PRO A 506 11.30 24.80 -30.24
N GLN A 507 11.13 23.48 -30.24
CA GLN A 507 11.70 22.65 -31.31
C GLN A 507 11.09 23.11 -32.64
N ARG A 508 11.91 23.62 -33.53
CA ARG A 508 11.53 23.82 -34.92
C ARG A 508 11.50 22.46 -35.58
N ILE A 509 10.32 22.00 -35.99
CA ILE A 509 10.23 20.82 -36.82
C ILE A 509 10.90 21.18 -38.14
N ALA A 510 12.07 20.58 -38.42
CA ALA A 510 12.64 20.53 -39.76
C ALA A 510 12.00 19.30 -40.43
N VAL A 511 11.25 19.51 -41.47
CA VAL A 511 10.78 18.45 -42.38
C VAL A 511 11.85 18.42 -43.46
N ASP A 512 12.65 17.37 -43.54
CA ASP A 512 13.54 17.06 -44.68
C ASP A 512 12.70 16.46 -45.81
#